data_aa7d1e186511f9b03cec2241fa6d9b91
#
_entry.id   aa7d1e186511f9b03cec2241fa6d9b91
#
_cell.length_a   1.000
_cell.length_b   1.000
_cell.length_c   1.000
_cell.angle_alpha   90.00
_cell.angle_beta   90.00
_cell.angle_gamma   90.00
#
_symmetry.space_group_name_H-M   'P 1'
#
loop_
_entity.id
_entity.type
_entity.pdbx_description
1 polymer ?
#
loop_
_entity_poly.entity_id
_entity_poly.type
_entity_poly.pdbx_seq_one_letter_code
_entity_poly.pdbx_strand_id
1 'polypeptide(L)'
;MENLDFGGMLGMLGGLQQRMKDMQEKASRTTVEGAAGGNLVKVVATCDQKIVSVTIAPAAMDDRELLEDLVKAAANEALRLGRERMMADVTAATGGMIPPGFLPGFP
;
A
#
# COMPACT_ATOMS: atom_id res chain seq x y z
N MET A 1 41.39 8.72 5.61
CA MET A 1 40.23 9.43 5.01
C MET A 1 40.40 9.71 3.54
N GLU A 2 41.59 9.48 3.05
CA GLU A 2 41.88 9.65 1.63
C GLU A 2 41.08 8.72 0.74
N ASN A 3 40.53 7.65 1.33
CA ASN A 3 39.79 6.63 0.58
C ASN A 3 38.27 6.86 0.58
N LEU A 4 37.81 8.02 1.08
CA LEU A 4 36.39 8.35 1.00
C LEU A 4 36.04 8.71 -0.44
N ASP A 5 35.28 7.82 -1.06
CA ASP A 5 34.80 8.02 -2.42
C ASP A 5 33.46 8.75 -2.39
N PHE A 6 33.50 10.07 -2.39
CA PHE A 6 32.27 10.87 -2.40
C PHE A 6 31.46 10.67 -3.65
N GLY A 7 32.12 10.43 -4.80
CA GLY A 7 31.42 10.15 -6.04
C GLY A 7 30.63 8.87 -5.96
N GLY A 8 31.23 7.80 -5.38
CA GLY A 8 30.57 6.53 -5.15
C GLY A 8 29.43 6.63 -4.15
N MET A 9 29.63 7.39 -3.07
CA MET A 9 28.59 7.63 -2.06
C MET A 9 27.42 8.40 -2.65
N LEU A 10 27.67 9.43 -3.43
CA LEU A 10 26.64 10.21 -4.11
C LEU A 10 25.89 9.34 -5.12
N GLY A 11 26.60 8.48 -5.83
CA GLY A 11 25.97 7.53 -6.75
C GLY A 11 25.07 6.53 -6.02
N MET A 12 25.48 6.04 -4.86
CA MET A 12 24.66 5.14 -4.05
C MET A 12 23.41 5.85 -3.54
N LEU A 13 23.54 7.10 -3.08
CA LEU A 13 22.38 7.89 -2.62
C LEU A 13 21.42 8.17 -3.76
N GLY A 14 21.95 8.51 -4.95
CA GLY A 14 21.13 8.69 -6.14
C GLY A 14 20.39 7.41 -6.54
N GLY A 15 21.07 6.26 -6.44
CA GLY A 15 20.47 4.97 -6.69
C GLY A 15 19.36 4.64 -5.72
N LEU A 16 19.54 4.95 -4.43
CA LEU A 16 18.52 4.75 -3.42
C LEU A 16 17.30 5.64 -3.66
N GLN A 17 17.54 6.91 -3.99
CA GLN A 17 16.46 7.85 -4.32
C GLN A 17 15.66 7.35 -5.53
N GLN A 18 16.35 6.85 -6.56
CA GLN A 18 15.68 6.32 -7.74
C GLN A 18 14.85 5.09 -7.41
N ARG A 19 15.38 4.18 -6.58
CA ARG A 19 14.65 3.00 -6.14
C ARG A 19 13.41 3.36 -5.34
N MET A 20 13.53 4.34 -4.43
CA MET A 20 12.38 4.81 -3.65
C MET A 20 11.32 5.41 -4.56
N LYS A 21 11.73 6.19 -5.53
CA LYS A 21 10.80 6.78 -6.51
C LYS A 21 10.11 5.69 -7.32
N ASP A 22 10.86 4.70 -7.79
CA ASP A 22 10.30 3.57 -8.54
C ASP A 22 9.29 2.78 -7.69
N MET A 23 9.60 2.56 -6.41
CA MET A 23 8.70 1.89 -5.49
C MET A 23 7.43 2.68 -5.25
N GLN A 24 7.53 4.00 -5.12
CA GLN A 24 6.37 4.87 -4.96
C GLN A 24 5.49 4.84 -6.22
N GLU A 25 6.10 4.89 -7.39
CA GLU A 25 5.39 4.79 -8.65
C GLU A 25 4.70 3.44 -8.80
N LYS A 26 5.38 2.36 -8.42
CA LYS A 26 4.80 1.03 -8.42
C LYS A 26 3.62 0.95 -7.46
N ALA A 27 3.77 1.51 -6.25
CA ALA A 27 2.69 1.52 -5.25
C ALA A 27 1.47 2.27 -5.75
N SER A 28 1.65 3.36 -6.50
CA SER A 28 0.55 4.13 -7.06
C SER A 28 -0.21 3.40 -8.17
N ARG A 29 0.41 2.39 -8.78
CA ARG A 29 -0.19 1.60 -9.87
C ARG A 29 -0.62 0.20 -9.43
N THR A 30 -0.21 -0.24 -8.26
CA THR A 30 -0.58 -1.55 -7.73
C THR A 30 -1.85 -1.40 -6.90
N THR A 31 -2.88 -2.16 -7.28
CA THR A 31 -4.17 -2.09 -6.59
C THR A 31 -4.44 -3.37 -5.82
N VAL A 32 -5.23 -3.22 -4.77
CA VAL A 32 -5.74 -4.32 -3.96
C VAL A 32 -7.24 -4.12 -3.78
N GLU A 33 -7.96 -5.20 -3.50
CA GLU A 33 -9.40 -5.15 -3.29
C GLU A 33 -9.73 -5.61 -1.88
N GLY A 34 -10.47 -4.78 -1.15
CA GLY A 34 -11.07 -5.14 0.12
C GLY A 34 -12.55 -5.37 -0.05
N ALA A 35 -13.11 -6.31 0.67
CA ALA A 35 -14.53 -6.63 0.59
C ALA A 35 -15.11 -6.79 1.99
N ALA A 36 -16.40 -6.56 2.11
CA ALA A 36 -17.15 -6.74 3.35
C ALA A 36 -18.55 -7.25 3.05
N GLY A 37 -19.12 -7.97 4.02
CA GLY A 37 -20.48 -8.47 3.91
C GLY A 37 -20.66 -9.53 2.83
N GLY A 38 -19.68 -10.41 2.61
CA GLY A 38 -19.77 -11.41 1.55
C GLY A 38 -19.81 -10.80 0.16
N ASN A 39 -18.98 -9.78 -0.07
CA ASN A 39 -18.90 -9.06 -1.34
C ASN A 39 -20.07 -8.09 -1.61
N LEU A 40 -20.83 -7.74 -0.60
CA LEU A 40 -21.85 -6.69 -0.75
C LEU A 40 -21.23 -5.33 -1.03
N VAL A 41 -20.05 -5.07 -0.46
CA VAL A 41 -19.27 -3.87 -0.75
C VAL A 41 -17.85 -4.27 -1.05
N LYS A 42 -17.30 -3.73 -2.13
CA LYS A 42 -15.92 -3.92 -2.53
C LYS A 42 -15.26 -2.57 -2.72
N VAL A 43 -14.05 -2.44 -2.22
CA VAL A 43 -13.26 -1.22 -2.34
C VAL A 43 -11.93 -1.57 -2.98
N VAL A 44 -11.55 -0.83 -4.02
CA VAL A 44 -10.24 -0.95 -4.64
C VAL A 44 -9.39 0.22 -4.18
N ALA A 45 -8.20 -0.07 -3.69
CA ALA A 45 -7.24 0.94 -3.26
C ALA A 45 -5.87 0.67 -3.88
N THR A 46 -5.09 1.72 -4.03
CA THR A 46 -3.69 1.59 -4.41
C THR A 46 -2.84 1.28 -3.19
N CYS A 47 -1.65 0.74 -3.41
CA CYS A 47 -0.73 0.47 -2.32
C CYS A 47 -0.17 1.75 -1.68
N ASP A 48 -0.32 2.90 -2.33
CA ASP A 48 0.00 4.21 -1.75
C ASP A 48 -1.20 4.85 -1.03
N GLN A 49 -2.20 4.02 -0.66
CA GLN A 49 -3.30 4.37 0.25
C GLN A 49 -4.33 5.31 -0.36
N LYS A 50 -4.60 5.19 -1.64
CA LYS A 50 -5.67 5.95 -2.30
C LYS A 50 -6.81 5.04 -2.70
N ILE A 51 -8.03 5.43 -2.38
CA ILE A 51 -9.23 4.71 -2.80
C ILE A 51 -9.47 5.02 -4.27
N VAL A 52 -9.57 3.98 -5.08
CA VAL A 52 -9.80 4.09 -6.52
C VAL A 52 -11.27 3.96 -6.85
N SER A 53 -11.95 2.99 -6.24
CA SER A 53 -13.35 2.73 -6.52
C SER A 53 -14.05 2.06 -5.34
N VAL A 54 -15.35 2.26 -5.29
CA VAL A 54 -16.25 1.59 -4.34
C VAL A 54 -17.38 0.99 -5.15
N THR A 55 -17.61 -0.32 -5.00
CA THR A 55 -18.68 -1.03 -5.67
C THR A 55 -19.65 -1.56 -4.61
N ILE A 56 -20.93 -1.26 -4.76
CA ILE A 56 -21.98 -1.60 -3.80
C ILE A 56 -22.99 -2.48 -4.52
N ALA A 57 -23.23 -3.68 -3.99
CA ALA A 57 -24.27 -4.56 -4.52
C ALA A 57 -25.64 -3.97 -4.23
N PRO A 58 -26.62 -4.12 -5.13
CA PRO A 58 -27.96 -3.57 -4.91
C PRO A 58 -28.60 -4.01 -3.60
N ALA A 59 -28.36 -5.24 -3.16
CA ALA A 59 -28.90 -5.76 -1.91
C ALA A 59 -28.43 -4.98 -0.67
N ALA A 60 -27.28 -4.33 -0.74
CA ALA A 60 -26.76 -3.54 0.38
C ALA A 60 -27.44 -2.16 0.50
N MET A 61 -28.16 -1.74 -0.53
CA MET A 61 -28.79 -0.41 -0.55
C MET A 61 -30.05 -0.33 0.32
N ASP A 62 -30.59 -1.47 0.73
CA ASP A 62 -31.86 -1.49 1.48
C ASP A 62 -31.68 -1.15 2.96
N ASP A 63 -30.45 -1.17 3.47
CA ASP A 63 -30.14 -0.86 4.87
C ASP A 63 -28.97 0.10 4.93
N ARG A 64 -29.29 1.37 5.20
CA ARG A 64 -28.28 2.43 5.20
C ARG A 64 -27.21 2.25 6.28
N GLU A 65 -27.61 1.86 7.49
CA GLU A 65 -26.67 1.67 8.59
C GLU A 65 -25.72 0.53 8.29
N LEU A 66 -26.25 -0.57 7.77
CA LEU A 66 -25.43 -1.70 7.36
C LEU A 66 -24.48 -1.28 6.24
N LEU A 67 -24.97 -0.54 5.26
CA LEU A 67 -24.16 -0.06 4.16
C LEU A 67 -22.99 0.80 4.64
N GLU A 68 -23.24 1.72 5.56
CA GLU A 68 -22.21 2.58 6.14
C GLU A 68 -21.12 1.75 6.81
N ASP A 69 -21.51 0.74 7.59
CA ASP A 69 -20.55 -0.16 8.26
C ASP A 69 -19.77 -1.00 7.26
N LEU A 70 -20.43 -1.49 6.22
CA LEU A 70 -19.77 -2.31 5.20
C LEU A 70 -18.75 -1.50 4.38
N VAL A 71 -19.09 -0.26 4.04
CA VAL A 71 -18.15 0.62 3.32
C VAL A 71 -16.93 0.89 4.17
N LYS A 72 -17.12 1.19 5.45
CA LYS A 72 -16.02 1.40 6.39
C LYS A 72 -15.14 0.15 6.48
N ALA A 73 -15.74 -1.01 6.64
CA ALA A 73 -15.00 -2.26 6.76
C ALA A 73 -14.24 -2.60 5.48
N ALA A 74 -14.88 -2.46 4.32
CA ALA A 74 -14.25 -2.77 3.03
C ALA A 74 -13.11 -1.80 2.73
N ALA A 75 -13.29 -0.51 3.01
CA ALA A 75 -12.25 0.50 2.79
C ALA A 75 -11.05 0.24 3.69
N ASN A 76 -11.27 -0.04 4.97
CA ASN A 76 -10.18 -0.34 5.89
C ASN A 76 -9.45 -1.62 5.50
N GLU A 77 -10.17 -2.62 5.04
CA GLU A 77 -9.57 -3.87 4.55
C GLU A 77 -8.71 -3.62 3.32
N ALA A 78 -9.19 -2.84 2.35
CA ALA A 78 -8.41 -2.49 1.17
C ALA A 78 -7.12 -1.75 1.53
N LEU A 79 -7.22 -0.77 2.43
CA LEU A 79 -6.06 -0.01 2.88
C LEU A 79 -5.06 -0.91 3.62
N ARG A 80 -5.56 -1.83 4.44
CA ARG A 80 -4.70 -2.80 5.14
C ARG A 80 -3.96 -3.70 4.15
N LEU A 81 -4.68 -4.24 3.17
CA LEU A 81 -4.07 -5.08 2.14
C LEU A 81 -3.04 -4.32 1.31
N GLY A 82 -3.30 -3.05 1.02
CA GLY A 82 -2.35 -2.18 0.33
C GLY A 82 -1.06 -2.00 1.12
N ARG A 83 -1.16 -1.78 2.42
CA ARG A 83 0.01 -1.67 3.29
C ARG A 83 0.79 -2.98 3.34
N GLU A 84 0.10 -4.11 3.48
CA GLU A 84 0.74 -5.43 3.50
C GLU A 84 1.48 -5.72 2.20
N ARG A 85 0.87 -5.38 1.07
CA ARG A 85 1.49 -5.58 -0.24
C ARG A 85 2.72 -4.71 -0.39
N MET A 86 2.65 -3.45 0.02
CA MET A 86 3.79 -2.55 -0.03
C MET A 86 4.93 -3.05 0.86
N MET A 87 4.60 -3.52 2.07
CA MET A 87 5.58 -4.09 2.98
C MET A 87 6.26 -5.30 2.36
N ALA A 88 5.50 -6.19 1.73
CA ALA A 88 6.05 -7.37 1.06
C ALA A 88 6.98 -6.97 -0.10
N ASP A 89 6.60 -5.96 -0.88
CA ASP A 89 7.41 -5.47 -1.98
C ASP A 89 8.71 -4.82 -1.48
N VAL A 90 8.65 -4.06 -0.38
CA VAL A 90 9.85 -3.47 0.24
C VAL A 90 10.76 -4.57 0.77
N THR A 91 10.22 -5.56 1.45
CA THR A 91 10.99 -6.69 1.98
C THR A 91 11.68 -7.45 0.84
N ALA A 92 10.97 -7.70 -0.24
CA ALA A 92 11.55 -8.37 -1.41
C ALA A 92 12.66 -7.55 -2.05
N ALA A 93 12.48 -6.22 -2.14
CA ALA A 93 13.46 -5.33 -2.75
C ALA A 93 14.72 -5.20 -1.91
N THR A 94 14.62 -5.32 -0.58
CA THR A 94 15.76 -5.20 0.34
C THR A 94 16.35 -6.55 0.73
N GLY A 95 15.82 -7.65 0.21
CA GLY A 95 16.24 -9.00 0.59
C GLY A 95 15.96 -9.34 2.05
N GLY A 96 14.98 -8.69 2.65
CA GLY A 96 14.61 -8.92 4.05
C GLY A 96 15.50 -8.20 5.06
N MET A 97 16.35 -7.29 4.61
CA MET A 97 17.29 -6.58 5.50
C MET A 97 16.59 -5.55 6.40
N ILE A 98 15.39 -5.10 6.02
CA ILE A 98 14.61 -4.16 6.83
C ILE A 98 13.52 -4.93 7.55
N PRO A 99 13.54 -4.99 8.89
CA PRO A 99 12.50 -5.71 9.63
C PRO A 99 11.13 -5.06 9.47
N PRO A 100 10.05 -5.85 9.51
CA PRO A 100 8.70 -5.29 9.56
C PRO A 100 8.53 -4.36 10.75
N GLY A 101 7.81 -3.26 10.57
CA GLY A 101 7.60 -2.27 11.61
C GLY A 101 8.70 -1.23 11.71
N PHE A 102 9.80 -1.41 11.02
CA PHE A 102 10.88 -0.43 10.97
C PHE A 102 10.54 0.77 10.10
N LEU A 103 9.62 0.60 9.16
CA LEU A 103 9.20 1.65 8.24
C LEU A 103 8.19 2.58 8.91
N PRO A 104 8.34 3.91 8.77
CA PRO A 104 7.36 4.85 9.32
C PRO A 104 5.99 4.65 8.69
N GLY A 105 4.94 4.76 9.50
CA GLY A 105 3.57 4.65 9.02
C GLY A 105 3.03 3.25 8.89
N PHE A 106 3.82 2.22 9.20
CA PHE A 106 3.37 0.83 9.22
C PHE A 106 3.33 0.32 10.65
N PRO A 107 2.18 -0.21 11.09
CA PRO A 107 2.08 -0.79 12.42
C PRO A 107 2.91 -2.07 12.59
#